data_14cc823c4d542bda84ca138336a567d4
#
_entry.id   14cc823c4d542bda84ca138336a567d4
#
_cell.length_a   1.000
_cell.length_b   1.000
_cell.length_c   1.000
_cell.angle_alpha   90.00
_cell.angle_beta   90.00
_cell.angle_gamma   90.00
#
_symmetry.space_group_name_H-M   'P 1'
#
loop_
_entity.id
_entity.type
_entity.pdbx_description
1 polymer ?
#
loop_
_entity_poly.entity_id
_entity_poly.type
_entity_poly.pdbx_seq_one_letter_code
_entity_poly.pdbx_strand_id
1 'polypeptide(L)'
;RTYEVALGFEAWPYVGKRCVVLSRTPRAPRHDEEIVSATPEQLVARLGSEGARHLYVDGGGLVRSFLRAGLLHELVLSVVPVVLGAGVRLWCEGGPEVPLRLESTRAWSSGLVQLRYAVEQTGPREVPPR
;
A
#
# COMPACT_ATOMS: atom_id res chain seq x y z
N ARG A 1 4.26 -10.38 5.59
CA ARG A 1 3.26 -10.43 6.65
C ARG A 1 1.83 -10.37 6.11
N THR A 2 1.45 -9.38 5.27
CA THR A 2 0.09 -9.31 4.69
C THR A 2 -0.25 -10.58 3.92
N TYR A 3 0.67 -11.06 3.09
CA TYR A 3 0.50 -12.32 2.37
C TYR A 3 0.27 -13.51 3.31
N GLU A 4 1.03 -13.63 4.41
CA GLU A 4 0.83 -14.69 5.41
C GLU A 4 -0.57 -14.63 6.06
N VAL A 5 -1.06 -13.41 6.33
CA VAL A 5 -2.42 -13.22 6.85
C VAL A 5 -3.46 -13.64 5.82
N ALA A 6 -3.27 -13.26 4.55
CA ALA A 6 -4.17 -13.63 3.46
C ALA A 6 -4.24 -15.16 3.25
N LEU A 7 -3.11 -15.86 3.40
CA LEU A 7 -3.05 -17.33 3.35
C LEU A 7 -3.81 -18.02 4.50
N GLY A 8 -4.06 -17.32 5.60
CA GLY A 8 -4.81 -17.81 6.75
C GLY A 8 -6.32 -17.62 6.65
N PHE A 9 -6.82 -16.96 5.59
CA PHE A 9 -8.26 -16.80 5.40
C PHE A 9 -8.89 -18.10 4.89
N GLU A 10 -10.16 -18.31 5.20
CA GLU A 10 -10.92 -19.46 4.73
C GLU A 10 -10.99 -19.52 3.21
N ALA A 11 -11.05 -18.37 2.54
CA ALA A 11 -11.00 -18.25 1.10
C ALA A 11 -9.91 -17.25 0.67
N TRP A 12 -9.26 -17.53 -0.48
CA TRP A 12 -8.27 -16.62 -1.06
C TRP A 12 -8.91 -15.28 -1.43
N PRO A 13 -8.50 -14.15 -0.83
CA PRO A 13 -9.22 -12.88 -1.00
C PRO A 13 -9.01 -12.22 -2.37
N TYR A 14 -8.06 -12.71 -3.17
CA TYR A 14 -7.69 -12.11 -4.46
C TYR A 14 -8.12 -12.95 -5.67
N VAL A 15 -9.11 -13.83 -5.50
CA VAL A 15 -9.68 -14.64 -6.60
C VAL A 15 -10.08 -13.74 -7.77
N GLY A 16 -9.67 -14.11 -8.98
CA GLY A 16 -9.95 -13.37 -10.21
C GLY A 16 -9.19 -12.05 -10.37
N LYS A 17 -8.21 -11.79 -9.50
CA LYS A 17 -7.29 -10.66 -9.60
C LYS A 17 -5.88 -11.16 -9.85
N ARG A 18 -5.13 -10.49 -10.75
CA ARG A 18 -3.70 -10.72 -10.83
C ARG A 18 -3.05 -10.27 -9.52
N CYS A 19 -2.46 -11.20 -8.80
CA CYS A 19 -1.80 -10.95 -7.53
C CYS A 19 -0.30 -11.16 -7.67
N VAL A 20 0.49 -10.16 -7.29
CA VAL A 20 1.96 -10.21 -7.30
C VAL A 20 2.47 -9.93 -5.89
N VAL A 21 3.24 -10.85 -5.36
CA VAL A 21 3.82 -10.78 -4.01
C VAL A 21 5.29 -10.46 -4.11
N LEU A 22 5.71 -9.30 -3.61
CA LEU A 22 7.12 -8.95 -3.47
C LEU A 22 7.71 -9.68 -2.26
N SER A 23 8.72 -10.52 -2.52
CA SER A 23 9.43 -11.27 -1.49
C SER A 23 10.93 -11.27 -1.75
N ARG A 24 11.72 -11.02 -0.71
CA ARG A 24 13.19 -11.14 -0.75
C ARG A 24 13.66 -12.58 -0.57
N THR A 25 12.82 -13.42 -0.05
CA THR A 25 13.08 -14.86 0.14
C THR A 25 12.33 -15.67 -0.92
N PRO A 26 12.98 -16.61 -1.58
CA PRO A 26 12.30 -17.54 -2.47
C PRO A 26 11.20 -18.31 -1.74
N ARG A 27 10.05 -18.42 -2.35
CA ARG A 27 8.91 -19.22 -1.87
C ARG A 27 8.06 -19.70 -3.04
N ALA A 28 7.39 -20.81 -2.86
CA ALA A 28 6.43 -21.28 -3.84
C ALA A 28 5.08 -20.54 -3.64
N PRO A 29 4.37 -20.21 -4.73
CA PRO A 29 3.00 -19.72 -4.66
C PRO A 29 2.08 -20.81 -4.07
N ARG A 30 1.00 -20.40 -3.43
CA ARG A 30 -0.01 -21.30 -2.85
C ARG A 30 -1.31 -21.29 -3.62
N HIS A 31 -1.53 -20.28 -4.41
CA HIS A 31 -2.66 -20.06 -5.29
C HIS A 31 -2.13 -19.68 -6.68
N ASP A 32 -2.73 -18.70 -7.32
CA ASP A 32 -2.36 -18.19 -8.65
C ASP A 32 -1.54 -16.88 -8.58
N GLU A 33 -1.03 -16.53 -7.37
CA GLU A 33 -0.17 -15.37 -7.21
C GLU A 33 1.23 -15.59 -7.76
N GLU A 34 1.82 -14.54 -8.28
CA GLU A 34 3.22 -14.48 -8.72
C GLU A 34 4.12 -14.01 -7.57
N ILE A 35 5.18 -14.77 -7.26
CA ILE A 35 6.18 -14.37 -6.25
C ILE A 35 7.39 -13.78 -6.97
N VAL A 36 7.73 -12.54 -6.66
CA VAL A 36 8.76 -11.76 -7.35
C VAL A 36 9.74 -11.14 -6.36
N SER A 37 11.03 -11.19 -6.71
CA SER A 37 12.06 -10.39 -6.03
C SER A 37 12.42 -9.21 -6.94
N ALA A 38 11.93 -8.02 -6.60
CA ALA A 38 12.15 -6.79 -7.37
C ALA A 38 12.02 -5.57 -6.46
N THR A 39 12.55 -4.43 -6.91
CA THR A 39 12.23 -3.13 -6.28
C THR A 39 10.84 -2.66 -6.73
N PRO A 40 10.21 -1.70 -6.03
CA PRO A 40 8.97 -1.09 -6.47
C PRO A 40 9.06 -0.54 -7.90
N GLU A 41 10.16 0.14 -8.25
CA GLU A 41 10.39 0.74 -9.56
C GLU A 41 10.44 -0.33 -10.66
N GLN A 42 11.22 -1.40 -10.43
CA GLN A 42 11.32 -2.52 -11.37
C GLN A 42 9.96 -3.20 -11.58
N LEU A 43 9.20 -3.38 -10.51
CA LEU A 43 7.87 -3.98 -10.59
C LEU A 43 6.91 -3.09 -11.38
N VAL A 44 6.86 -1.79 -11.10
CA VAL A 44 5.98 -0.85 -11.81
C VAL A 44 6.33 -0.79 -13.29
N ALA A 45 7.63 -0.72 -13.63
CA ALA A 45 8.09 -0.71 -15.02
C ALA A 45 7.67 -2.00 -15.77
N ARG A 46 7.88 -3.16 -15.16
CA ARG A 46 7.48 -4.45 -15.72
C ARG A 46 5.96 -4.53 -15.93
N LEU A 47 5.17 -4.30 -14.88
CA LEU A 47 3.72 -4.40 -14.97
C LEU A 47 3.13 -3.39 -15.94
N GLY A 48 3.71 -2.17 -16.00
CA GLY A 48 3.34 -1.15 -16.97
C GLY A 48 3.59 -1.58 -18.42
N SER A 49 4.74 -2.22 -18.71
CA SER A 49 5.04 -2.78 -20.04
C SER A 49 4.11 -3.94 -20.43
N GLU A 50 3.56 -4.63 -19.45
CA GLU A 50 2.56 -5.68 -19.60
C GLU A 50 1.11 -5.13 -19.70
N GLY A 51 0.93 -3.80 -19.69
CA GLY A 51 -0.36 -3.14 -19.88
C GLY A 51 -1.13 -2.83 -18.59
N ALA A 52 -0.56 -3.05 -17.42
CA ALA A 52 -1.19 -2.65 -16.15
C ALA A 52 -1.24 -1.12 -16.04
N ARG A 53 -2.43 -0.58 -15.80
CA ARG A 53 -2.66 0.87 -15.62
C ARG A 53 -2.89 1.28 -14.18
N HIS A 54 -3.37 0.35 -13.37
CA HIS A 54 -3.66 0.57 -11.95
C HIS A 54 -3.09 -0.58 -11.13
N LEU A 55 -2.36 -0.25 -10.10
CA LEU A 55 -1.83 -1.20 -9.13
C LEU A 55 -2.46 -0.90 -7.77
N TYR A 56 -3.07 -1.90 -7.17
CA TYR A 56 -3.51 -1.86 -5.77
C TYR A 56 -2.37 -2.37 -4.89
N VAL A 57 -1.80 -1.48 -4.07
CA VAL A 57 -0.67 -1.79 -3.20
C VAL A 57 -1.19 -2.09 -1.80
N ASP A 58 -1.05 -3.33 -1.36
CA ASP A 58 -1.52 -3.79 -0.05
C ASP A 58 -0.36 -4.22 0.85
N GLY A 59 -0.53 -3.92 2.14
CA GLY A 59 0.44 -4.20 3.19
C GLY A 59 1.33 -3.01 3.54
N GLY A 60 1.32 -2.64 4.84
CA GLY A 60 2.00 -1.43 5.32
C GLY A 60 3.49 -1.35 4.97
N GLY A 61 4.21 -2.49 4.93
CA GLY A 61 5.62 -2.53 4.49
C GLY A 61 5.77 -2.14 3.03
N LEU A 62 4.89 -2.67 2.17
CA LEU A 62 4.90 -2.40 0.74
C LEU A 62 4.47 -0.97 0.44
N VAL A 63 3.39 -0.49 1.06
CA VAL A 63 2.92 0.90 0.97
C VAL A 63 4.04 1.88 1.30
N ARG A 64 4.78 1.65 2.39
CA ARG A 64 5.94 2.49 2.75
C ARG A 64 7.05 2.47 1.71
N SER A 65 7.31 1.31 1.08
CA SER A 65 8.33 1.21 0.03
C SER A 65 7.93 1.98 -1.22
N PHE A 66 6.67 1.87 -1.64
CA PHE A 66 6.13 2.64 -2.77
C PHE A 66 6.09 4.14 -2.50
N LEU A 67 5.76 4.53 -1.26
CA LEU A 67 5.77 5.93 -0.85
C LEU A 67 7.18 6.53 -0.91
N ARG A 68 8.20 5.80 -0.40
CA ARG A 68 9.60 6.24 -0.48
C ARG A 68 10.11 6.34 -1.92
N ALA A 69 9.63 5.48 -2.79
CA ALA A 69 9.98 5.48 -4.21
C ALA A 69 9.22 6.54 -5.03
N GLY A 70 8.29 7.30 -4.40
CA GLY A 70 7.46 8.28 -5.10
C GLY A 70 6.47 7.65 -6.08
N LEU A 71 6.11 6.39 -5.89
CA LEU A 71 5.27 5.60 -6.79
C LEU A 71 3.82 5.43 -6.29
N LEU A 72 3.49 6.01 -5.15
CA LEU A 72 2.13 6.01 -4.63
C LEU A 72 1.43 7.30 -5.02
N HIS A 73 0.29 7.19 -5.72
CA HIS A 73 -0.46 8.34 -6.22
C HIS A 73 -1.72 8.60 -5.40
N GLU A 74 -2.26 7.56 -4.83
CA GLU A 74 -3.49 7.60 -4.04
C GLU A 74 -3.32 6.78 -2.77
N LEU A 75 -3.86 7.25 -1.68
CA LEU A 75 -3.87 6.57 -0.39
C LEU A 75 -5.29 6.53 0.16
N VAL A 76 -5.80 5.34 0.39
CA VAL A 76 -7.10 5.12 1.03
C VAL A 76 -6.88 4.56 2.42
N LEU A 77 -7.27 5.32 3.44
CA LEU A 77 -7.15 4.93 4.84
C LEU A 77 -8.53 4.62 5.41
N SER A 78 -8.68 3.45 6.01
CA SER A 78 -9.86 3.06 6.75
C SER A 78 -9.59 3.10 8.24
N VAL A 79 -10.32 3.95 8.95
CA VAL A 79 -10.24 4.10 10.40
C VAL A 79 -11.40 3.32 11.02
N VAL A 80 -11.06 2.24 11.71
CA VAL A 80 -12.02 1.41 12.44
C VAL A 80 -12.23 2.02 13.83
N PRO A 81 -13.47 2.11 14.37
CA PRO A 81 -13.75 2.74 15.65
C PRO A 81 -13.35 1.85 16.84
N VAL A 82 -12.06 1.53 16.93
CA VAL A 82 -11.47 0.68 17.97
C VAL A 82 -10.13 1.25 18.41
N VAL A 83 -9.92 1.31 19.71
CA VAL A 83 -8.61 1.61 20.30
C VAL A 83 -7.88 0.30 20.56
N LEU A 84 -6.79 0.06 19.81
CA LEU A 84 -6.07 -1.21 19.89
C LEU A 84 -5.12 -1.32 21.09
N GLY A 85 -4.73 -0.21 21.71
CA GLY A 85 -3.69 -0.19 22.73
C GLY A 85 -2.29 -0.49 22.21
N ALA A 86 -2.14 -1.54 21.38
CA ALA A 86 -0.89 -1.92 20.70
C ALA A 86 -1.18 -2.45 19.31
N GLY A 87 -0.20 -2.38 18.42
CA GLY A 87 -0.36 -2.85 17.04
C GLY A 87 0.82 -2.52 16.13
N VAL A 88 0.70 -2.87 14.87
CA VAL A 88 1.70 -2.54 13.83
C VAL A 88 1.41 -1.16 13.31
N ARG A 89 2.37 -0.24 13.46
CA ARG A 89 2.25 1.12 12.93
C ARG A 89 2.30 1.10 11.41
N LEU A 90 1.39 1.83 10.78
CA LEU A 90 1.40 2.03 9.32
C LEU A 90 2.62 2.87 8.93
N TRP A 91 2.91 3.94 9.67
CA TRP A 91 4.09 4.78 9.48
C TRP A 91 5.15 4.46 10.53
N CYS A 92 6.41 4.58 10.14
CA CYS A 92 7.56 4.40 11.03
C CYS A 92 8.39 5.68 11.08
N GLU A 93 9.17 5.84 12.12
CA GLU A 93 10.11 6.94 12.28
C GLU A 93 11.13 6.96 11.14
N GLY A 94 11.60 8.17 10.76
CA GLY A 94 12.58 8.36 9.70
C GLY A 94 12.06 8.13 8.27
N GLY A 95 10.74 8.03 8.09
CA GLY A 95 10.12 8.04 6.76
C GLY A 95 10.11 9.45 6.16
N PRO A 96 9.91 9.57 4.82
CA PRO A 96 9.77 10.88 4.19
C PRO A 96 8.51 11.58 4.68
N GLU A 97 8.57 12.89 4.82
CA GLU A 97 7.38 13.72 4.93
C GLU A 97 6.75 13.85 3.54
N VAL A 98 5.53 13.38 3.40
CA VAL A 98 4.82 13.39 2.12
C VAL A 98 3.47 14.07 2.30
N PRO A 99 3.21 15.19 1.60
CA PRO A 99 1.94 15.88 1.67
C PRO A 99 0.83 15.04 1.06
N LEU A 100 -0.31 15.10 1.72
CA LEU A 100 -1.53 14.45 1.26
C LEU A 100 -2.61 15.50 1.07
N ARG A 101 -3.32 15.44 -0.06
CA ARG A 101 -4.49 16.28 -0.31
C ARG A 101 -5.75 15.43 -0.20
N LEU A 102 -6.60 15.79 0.75
CA LEU A 102 -7.87 15.09 0.94
C LEU A 102 -8.77 15.25 -0.29
N GLU A 103 -9.25 14.14 -0.82
CA GLU A 103 -10.17 14.10 -1.96
C GLU A 103 -11.60 13.79 -1.54
N SER A 104 -11.78 12.83 -0.65
CA SER A 104 -13.09 12.48 -0.15
C SER A 104 -13.03 11.79 1.22
N THR A 105 -14.17 11.84 1.91
CA THR A 105 -14.41 11.08 3.14
C THR A 105 -15.71 10.31 3.01
N ARG A 106 -15.77 9.15 3.61
CA ARG A 106 -16.97 8.36 3.72
C ARG A 106 -17.09 7.77 5.12
N ALA A 107 -18.24 7.91 5.73
CA ALA A 107 -18.56 7.29 7.01
C ALA A 107 -19.71 6.29 6.85
N TRP A 108 -19.67 5.22 7.63
CA TRP A 108 -20.71 4.19 7.68
C TRP A 108 -21.36 4.20 9.06
N SER A 109 -22.57 3.68 9.15
CA SER A 109 -23.31 3.54 10.41
C SER A 109 -22.58 2.65 11.44
N SER A 110 -21.66 1.80 10.99
CA SER A 110 -20.77 1.02 11.86
C SER A 110 -19.71 1.85 12.59
N GLY A 111 -19.59 3.15 12.27
CA GLY A 111 -18.51 4.01 12.76
C GLY A 111 -17.21 3.95 11.96
N LEU A 112 -17.12 3.07 10.95
CA LEU A 112 -15.97 3.06 10.02
C LEU A 112 -15.92 4.39 9.28
N VAL A 113 -14.72 4.99 9.19
CA VAL A 113 -14.46 6.17 8.36
C VAL A 113 -13.36 5.84 7.35
N GLN A 114 -13.60 6.15 6.11
CA GLN A 114 -12.60 6.03 5.05
C GLN A 114 -12.23 7.41 4.51
N LEU A 115 -10.92 7.63 4.41
CA LEU A 115 -10.30 8.86 3.94
C LEU A 115 -9.55 8.54 2.65
N ARG A 116 -9.83 9.27 1.58
CA ARG A 116 -9.13 9.16 0.30
C ARG A 116 -8.29 10.38 0.08
N TYR A 117 -7.00 10.18 -0.16
CA TYR A 117 -6.03 11.22 -0.40
C TYR A 117 -5.33 11.03 -1.74
N ALA A 118 -5.12 12.12 -2.47
CA ALA A 118 -4.06 12.19 -3.46
C ALA A 118 -2.72 12.35 -2.73
N VAL A 119 -1.72 11.60 -3.16
CA VAL A 119 -0.35 11.72 -2.69
C VAL A 119 0.35 12.75 -3.55
N GLU A 120 0.75 13.88 -2.96
CA GLU A 120 1.44 14.92 -3.70
C GLU A 120 2.92 14.51 -3.89
N GLN A 121 3.34 14.46 -5.16
CA GLN A 121 4.73 14.23 -5.50
C GLN A 121 5.55 15.44 -5.04
N THR A 122 6.37 15.26 -4.01
CA THR A 122 7.25 16.32 -3.54
C THR A 122 8.38 16.55 -4.56
N GLY A 123 8.24 17.60 -5.37
CA GLY A 123 9.40 18.32 -5.83
C GLY A 123 10.10 18.97 -4.63
N PRO A 124 11.39 19.40 -4.72
CA PRO A 124 12.08 19.99 -3.60
C PRO A 124 11.27 21.16 -3.01
N ARG A 125 10.74 20.98 -1.80
CA ARG A 125 10.09 22.07 -1.08
C ARG A 125 11.18 23.03 -0.60
N GLU A 126 11.10 24.29 -1.02
CA GLU A 126 11.67 25.37 -0.23
C GLU A 126 10.95 25.36 1.13
N VAL A 127 11.66 24.93 2.16
CA VAL A 127 11.17 25.04 3.54
C VAL A 127 11.21 26.54 3.85
N PRO A 128 10.06 27.21 4.14
CA PRO A 128 10.09 28.59 4.56
C PRO A 128 10.90 28.70 5.85
N PRO A 129 11.77 29.71 6.00
CA PRO A 129 12.53 29.91 7.23
C PRO A 129 11.57 30.11 8.41
N ARG A 130 11.88 29.44 9.54
CA ARG A 130 11.18 29.60 10.81
C ARG A 130 11.35 31.00 11.37
#